data_15aa792387775c98f431bd6c100d678e
#
_entry.id   15aa792387775c98f431bd6c100d678e
#
_cell.length_a   1.000
_cell.length_b   1.000
_cell.length_c   1.000
_cell.angle_alpha   90.00
_cell.angle_beta   90.00
_cell.angle_gamma   90.00
#
_symmetry.space_group_name_H-M   'P 1'
#
loop_
_entity.id
_entity.type
_entity.pdbx_description
1 polymer ?
#
loop_
_entity_poly.entity_id
_entity_poly.type
_entity_poly.pdbx_seq_one_letter_code
_entity_poly.pdbx_strand_id
1 'polypeptide(L)'
;MDIKTIENNVQAVRLAEEQGVLGVYLDNKVHVRHQLLEELLNEEGDLEVVKRDDWEYPLQVEFTKNGFTYISLYTAREFKNIFGGNIDELITRN
;
A
#
# COMPACT_ATOMS: atom_id res chain seq x y z
N MET A 1 15.51 -25.36 15.31
CA MET A 1 14.37 -24.68 14.63
C MET A 1 13.15 -24.84 15.50
N ASP A 2 12.47 -23.75 15.77
CA ASP A 2 11.27 -23.75 16.59
C ASP A 2 10.03 -23.78 15.68
N ILE A 3 9.36 -24.95 15.62
CA ILE A 3 8.17 -25.16 14.81
C ILE A 3 7.03 -24.22 15.22
N LYS A 4 6.92 -23.96 16.52
CA LYS A 4 5.87 -23.08 17.03
C LYS A 4 6.04 -21.63 16.52
N THR A 5 7.27 -21.16 16.42
CA THR A 5 7.55 -19.84 15.84
C THR A 5 7.13 -19.79 14.38
N ILE A 6 7.40 -20.85 13.60
CA ILE A 6 6.99 -20.95 12.21
C ILE A 6 5.46 -20.93 12.09
N GLU A 7 4.76 -21.73 12.90
CA GLU A 7 3.30 -21.77 12.88
C GLU A 7 2.69 -20.43 13.24
N ASN A 8 3.24 -19.74 14.24
CA ASN A 8 2.77 -18.39 14.62
C ASN A 8 2.95 -17.39 13.49
N ASN A 9 4.08 -17.47 12.78
CA ASN A 9 4.33 -16.59 11.63
C ASN A 9 3.36 -16.86 10.49
N VAL A 10 3.06 -18.13 10.21
CA VAL A 10 2.10 -18.49 9.16
C VAL A 10 0.72 -17.96 9.51
N GLN A 11 0.28 -18.08 10.75
CA GLN A 11 -1.00 -17.53 11.19
C GLN A 11 -1.04 -16.01 11.08
N ALA A 12 0.05 -15.33 11.46
CA ALA A 12 0.15 -13.88 11.35
C ALA A 12 0.03 -13.43 9.88
N VAL A 13 0.68 -14.14 8.96
CA VAL A 13 0.59 -13.86 7.52
C VAL A 13 -0.85 -14.03 7.02
N ARG A 14 -1.52 -15.09 7.42
CA ARG A 14 -2.92 -15.34 7.02
C ARG A 14 -3.85 -14.25 7.53
N LEU A 15 -3.68 -13.83 8.78
CA LEU A 15 -4.48 -12.73 9.34
C LEU A 15 -4.24 -11.43 8.59
N ALA A 16 -2.98 -11.15 8.24
CA ALA A 16 -2.65 -9.96 7.46
C ALA A 16 -3.30 -10.00 6.07
N GLU A 17 -3.28 -11.17 5.41
CA GLU A 17 -3.93 -11.35 4.10
C GLU A 17 -5.44 -11.10 4.19
N GLU A 18 -6.09 -11.59 5.24
CA GLU A 18 -7.51 -11.36 5.47
C GLU A 18 -7.82 -9.87 5.65
N GLN A 19 -6.90 -9.11 6.23
CA GLN A 19 -7.04 -7.68 6.42
C GLN A 19 -6.71 -6.85 5.18
N GLY A 20 -6.19 -7.47 4.13
CA GLY A 20 -5.93 -6.80 2.86
C GLY A 20 -4.47 -6.70 2.45
N VAL A 21 -3.57 -7.38 3.14
CA VAL A 21 -2.16 -7.47 2.74
C VAL A 21 -2.03 -8.45 1.58
N LEU A 22 -1.46 -7.97 0.46
CA LEU A 22 -1.25 -8.78 -0.75
C LEU A 22 0.16 -9.35 -0.82
N GLY A 23 1.14 -8.70 -0.22
CA GLY A 23 2.50 -9.17 -0.21
C GLY A 23 3.39 -8.31 0.67
N VAL A 24 4.51 -8.90 1.10
CA VAL A 24 5.53 -8.22 1.88
C VAL A 24 6.85 -8.36 1.15
N TYR A 25 7.54 -7.26 0.96
CA TYR A 25 8.80 -7.21 0.20
C TYR A 25 9.94 -6.74 1.08
N LEU A 26 11.14 -6.77 0.54
CA LEU A 26 12.33 -6.26 1.21
C LEU A 26 12.17 -4.76 1.53
N ASP A 27 12.93 -4.29 2.50
CA ASP A 27 12.90 -2.90 2.96
C ASP A 27 11.55 -2.48 3.58
N ASN A 28 10.84 -3.43 4.20
CA ASN A 28 9.58 -3.19 4.90
C ASN A 28 8.50 -2.56 4.00
N LYS A 29 8.48 -2.96 2.73
CA LYS A 29 7.43 -2.54 1.80
C LYS A 29 6.32 -3.57 1.81
N VAL A 30 5.09 -3.08 1.97
CA VAL A 30 3.90 -3.94 2.09
C VAL A 30 2.89 -3.54 1.03
N HIS A 31 2.60 -4.48 0.12
CA HIS A 31 1.57 -4.27 -0.90
C HIS A 31 0.21 -4.59 -0.29
N VAL A 32 -0.72 -3.65 -0.38
CA VAL A 32 -2.04 -3.78 0.25
C VAL A 32 -3.16 -3.48 -0.74
N ARG A 33 -4.36 -3.96 -0.42
CA ARG A 33 -5.55 -3.61 -1.18
C ARG A 33 -5.93 -2.16 -0.91
N HIS A 34 -6.66 -1.56 -1.85
CA HIS A 34 -7.10 -0.16 -1.76
C HIS A 34 -7.80 0.14 -0.43
N GLN A 35 -8.69 -0.73 0.00
CA GLN A 35 -9.47 -0.54 1.22
C GLN A 35 -8.59 -0.41 2.46
N LEU A 36 -7.56 -1.25 2.57
CA LEU A 36 -6.64 -1.17 3.69
C LEU A 36 -5.80 0.11 3.63
N LEU A 37 -5.31 0.48 2.45
CA LEU A 37 -4.56 1.71 2.29
C LEU A 37 -5.40 2.92 2.70
N GLU A 38 -6.66 2.98 2.24
CA GLU A 38 -7.57 4.08 2.54
C GLU A 38 -7.86 4.18 4.04
N GLU A 39 -7.97 3.05 4.73
CA GLU A 39 -8.09 3.05 6.19
C GLU A 39 -6.82 3.60 6.86
N LEU A 40 -5.65 3.22 6.36
CA LEU A 40 -4.37 3.70 6.90
C LEU A 40 -4.20 5.21 6.74
N LEU A 41 -4.78 5.80 5.71
CA LEU A 41 -4.68 7.24 5.47
C LEU A 41 -5.35 8.09 6.56
N ASN A 42 -6.17 7.48 7.41
CA ASN A 42 -6.74 8.15 8.57
C ASN A 42 -5.75 8.28 9.73
N GLU A 43 -4.61 7.61 9.65
CA GLU A 43 -3.57 7.68 10.66
C GLU A 43 -2.49 8.69 10.26
N GLU A 44 -1.64 9.07 11.22
CA GLU A 44 -0.50 9.93 10.94
C GLU A 44 0.59 9.14 10.22
N GLY A 45 1.11 9.72 9.15
CA GLY A 45 2.17 9.13 8.35
C GLY A 45 2.47 9.97 7.13
N ASP A 46 3.43 9.52 6.33
CA ASP A 46 3.89 10.24 5.14
C ASP A 46 3.26 9.63 3.89
N LEU A 47 2.49 10.44 3.18
CA LEU A 47 1.83 10.05 1.94
C LEU A 47 2.62 10.53 0.74
N GLU A 48 2.88 9.64 -0.20
CA GLU A 48 3.46 9.97 -1.49
C GLU A 48 2.63 9.36 -2.62
N VAL A 49 2.52 10.08 -3.72
CA VAL A 49 1.90 9.60 -4.95
C VAL A 49 2.98 9.54 -6.01
N VAL A 50 3.27 8.35 -6.49
CA VAL A 50 4.34 8.10 -7.45
C VAL A 50 3.74 7.82 -8.82
N LYS A 51 4.22 8.53 -9.85
CA LYS A 51 3.83 8.25 -11.21
C LYS A 51 4.66 7.08 -11.74
N ARG A 52 3.98 6.07 -12.29
CA ARG A 52 4.60 4.88 -12.86
C ARG A 52 4.54 4.90 -14.38
N ASP A 53 5.49 4.24 -15.00
CA ASP A 53 5.49 4.03 -16.44
C ASP A 53 4.70 2.76 -16.79
N ASP A 54 3.39 2.85 -16.53
CA ASP A 54 2.45 1.74 -16.75
C ASP A 54 1.11 2.38 -17.16
N TRP A 55 0.59 2.00 -18.31
CA TRP A 55 -0.64 2.62 -18.83
C TRP A 55 -1.89 2.17 -18.07
N GLU A 56 -1.89 0.96 -17.50
CA GLU A 56 -3.04 0.43 -16.76
C GLU A 56 -3.08 0.94 -15.33
N TYR A 57 -1.93 0.87 -14.64
CA TYR A 57 -1.80 1.34 -13.26
C TYR A 57 -0.73 2.42 -13.17
N PRO A 58 -1.04 3.63 -13.63
CA PRO A 58 -0.04 4.70 -13.70
C PRO A 58 0.32 5.33 -12.35
N LEU A 59 -0.46 5.04 -11.30
CA LEU A 59 -0.30 5.69 -10.00
C LEU A 59 -0.04 4.67 -8.91
N GLN A 60 0.98 4.96 -8.11
CA GLN A 60 1.35 4.17 -6.94
C GLN A 60 1.23 5.07 -5.72
N VAL A 61 0.33 4.73 -4.81
CA VAL A 61 0.15 5.47 -3.56
C VAL A 61 0.95 4.76 -2.48
N GLU A 62 1.81 5.52 -1.80
CA GLU A 62 2.67 5.00 -0.73
C GLU A 62 2.39 5.76 0.56
N PHE A 63 2.17 5.01 1.62
CA PHE A 63 1.96 5.57 2.95
C PHE A 63 2.98 4.94 3.90
N THR A 64 3.83 5.78 4.49
CA THR A 64 4.91 5.32 5.38
C THR A 64 4.57 5.67 6.82
N LYS A 65 4.63 4.67 7.68
CA LYS A 65 4.39 4.81 9.10
C LYS A 65 5.20 3.74 9.86
N ASN A 66 5.83 4.14 10.94
CA ASN A 66 6.59 3.25 11.83
C ASN A 66 7.64 2.40 11.10
N GLY A 67 8.26 2.97 10.06
CA GLY A 67 9.29 2.26 9.29
C GLY A 67 8.77 1.30 8.24
N PHE A 68 7.45 1.22 8.04
CA PHE A 68 6.83 0.42 7.00
C PHE A 68 6.20 1.31 5.93
N THR A 69 6.36 0.92 4.66
CA THR A 69 5.75 1.63 3.54
C THR A 69 4.66 0.76 2.94
N TYR A 70 3.42 1.21 3.06
CA TYR A 70 2.24 0.52 2.52
C TYR A 70 1.96 1.05 1.13
N ILE A 71 1.86 0.16 0.14
CA ILE A 71 1.78 0.50 -1.27
C ILE A 71 0.52 -0.09 -1.89
N SER A 72 -0.18 0.71 -2.70
CA SER A 72 -1.27 0.23 -3.52
C SER A 72 -1.21 0.89 -4.89
N LEU A 73 -1.60 0.13 -5.92
CA LEU A 73 -1.58 0.60 -7.31
C LEU A 73 -2.98 0.99 -7.73
N TYR A 74 -3.09 2.11 -8.44
CA TYR A 74 -4.36 2.65 -8.88
C TYR A 74 -4.37 2.90 -10.39
N THR A 75 -5.51 2.62 -11.02
CA THR A 75 -5.77 3.18 -12.35
C THR A 75 -6.03 4.68 -12.20
N ALA A 76 -5.90 5.43 -13.28
CA ALA A 76 -6.19 6.86 -13.24
C ALA A 76 -7.62 7.14 -12.76
N ARG A 77 -8.57 6.30 -13.20
CA ARG A 77 -9.99 6.43 -12.83
C ARG A 77 -10.22 6.16 -11.35
N GLU A 78 -9.66 5.07 -10.84
CA GLU A 78 -9.77 4.72 -9.41
C GLU A 78 -9.18 5.81 -8.53
N PHE A 79 -8.01 6.30 -8.90
CA PHE A 79 -7.33 7.35 -8.16
C PHE A 79 -8.18 8.63 -8.11
N LYS A 80 -8.74 9.03 -9.25
CA LYS A 80 -9.58 10.21 -9.33
C LYS A 80 -10.84 10.07 -8.48
N ASN A 81 -11.44 8.87 -8.45
CA ASN A 81 -12.63 8.61 -7.65
C ASN A 81 -12.37 8.69 -6.16
N ILE A 82 -11.19 8.26 -5.70
CA ILE A 82 -10.86 8.20 -4.28
C ILE A 82 -10.28 9.52 -3.78
N PHE A 83 -9.33 10.09 -4.51
CA PHE A 83 -8.59 11.28 -4.08
C PHE A 83 -9.13 12.58 -4.69
N GLY A 84 -9.86 12.49 -5.79
CA GLY A 84 -10.41 13.65 -6.48
C GLY A 84 -9.33 14.55 -7.07
N GLY A 85 -9.73 15.76 -7.44
CA GLY A 85 -8.80 16.81 -7.84
C GLY A 85 -8.03 16.56 -9.13
N ASN A 86 -6.93 17.25 -9.27
CA ASN A 86 -6.04 17.17 -10.43
C ASN A 86 -4.91 16.18 -10.12
N ILE A 87 -4.84 15.10 -10.88
CA ILE A 87 -3.83 14.06 -10.68
C ILE A 87 -2.42 14.63 -10.75
N ASP A 88 -2.14 15.52 -11.69
CA ASP A 88 -0.80 16.10 -11.85
C ASP A 88 -0.34 16.89 -10.62
N GLU A 89 -1.28 17.53 -9.93
CA GLU A 89 -0.99 18.26 -8.70
C GLU A 89 -0.76 17.34 -7.50
N LEU A 90 -1.36 16.16 -7.53
CA LEU A 90 -1.27 15.19 -6.44
C LEU A 90 -0.03 14.31 -6.52
N ILE A 91 0.60 14.21 -7.70
CA ILE A 91 1.83 13.44 -7.87
C ILE A 91 2.96 14.12 -7.09
N THR A 92 3.58 13.37 -6.18
CA THR A 92 4.67 13.85 -5.35
C THR A 92 6.04 13.38 -5.85
N ARG A 93 6.06 12.35 -6.69
CA ARG A 93 7.31 11.76 -7.22
C ARG A 93 7.05 11.07 -8.56
N ASN A 94 7.98 11.23 -9.47
CA ASN A 94 7.95 10.54 -10.77
C ASN A 94 8.86 9.31 -10.79
#